data_c5ad07b2346744df67a027e25d5d56d8
#
_entry.id   c5ad07b2346744df67a027e25d5d56d8
#
_cell.length_a   1.000
_cell.length_b   1.000
_cell.length_c   1.000
_cell.angle_alpha   90.00
_cell.angle_beta   90.00
_cell.angle_gamma   90.00
#
_symmetry.space_group_name_H-M   'P 1'
#
loop_
_entity.id
_entity.type
_entity.pdbx_description
1 polymer ?
#
loop_
_entity_poly.entity_id
_entity_poly.type
_entity_poly.pdbx_seq_one_letter_code
_entity_poly.pdbx_strand_id
1 'polypeptide(L)'
;MSSALIIGDGPGGLSAALYLAKNDIETTIFGQDETPMHYAMLYNYLGIPEMAGSKFQEIGRQQATDFGANLVDASVEKAEKTDDGFTITANSGDTYSGKYLIIATGPNRELAESLGLERGDDGAIGATREAETEVENLFVVGRTTRPHQVQAII
;
A
#
# COMPACT_ATOMS: atom_id res chain seq x y z
N MET A 1 14.89 14.08 -6.73
CA MET A 1 13.91 13.20 -7.40
C MET A 1 12.76 12.93 -6.43
N SER A 2 11.54 12.83 -6.94
CA SER A 2 10.39 12.47 -6.09
C SER A 2 10.40 10.98 -5.85
N SER A 3 10.39 10.55 -4.59
CA SER A 3 10.36 9.13 -4.21
C SER A 3 9.14 8.83 -3.35
N ALA A 4 8.56 7.66 -3.55
CA ALA A 4 7.40 7.17 -2.83
C ALA A 4 7.72 5.88 -2.09
N LEU A 5 7.30 5.83 -0.82
CA LEU A 5 7.32 4.64 0.00
C LEU A 5 5.89 4.11 0.12
N ILE A 6 5.69 2.81 -0.07
CA ILE A 6 4.38 2.15 0.05
C ILE A 6 4.48 1.04 1.08
N ILE A 7 3.60 1.07 2.07
CA ILE A 7 3.55 0.05 3.11
C ILE A 7 2.32 -0.84 2.87
N GLY A 8 2.57 -2.11 2.57
CA GLY A 8 1.57 -3.11 2.25
C GLY A 8 1.53 -3.46 0.76
N ASP A 9 1.71 -4.73 0.45
CA ASP A 9 1.80 -5.28 -0.91
C ASP A 9 0.54 -6.07 -1.32
N GLY A 10 -0.59 -5.75 -0.72
CA GLY A 10 -1.90 -6.18 -1.21
C GLY A 10 -2.28 -5.42 -2.50
N PRO A 11 -3.45 -5.71 -3.09
CA PRO A 11 -3.88 -5.12 -4.36
C PRO A 11 -3.82 -3.60 -4.41
N GLY A 12 -4.20 -2.91 -3.32
CA GLY A 12 -4.14 -1.46 -3.25
C GLY A 12 -2.72 -0.91 -3.33
N GLY A 13 -1.79 -1.48 -2.56
CA GLY A 13 -0.39 -1.08 -2.57
C GLY A 13 0.30 -1.42 -3.90
N LEU A 14 0.05 -2.61 -4.45
CA LEU A 14 0.62 -3.01 -5.75
C LEU A 14 0.09 -2.14 -6.90
N SER A 15 -1.20 -1.77 -6.89
CA SER A 15 -1.74 -0.84 -7.88
C SER A 15 -1.06 0.52 -7.81
N ALA A 16 -0.90 1.07 -6.61
CA ALA A 16 -0.18 2.33 -6.41
C ALA A 16 1.26 2.22 -6.90
N ALA A 17 1.97 1.14 -6.53
CA ALA A 17 3.36 0.91 -6.93
C ALA A 17 3.51 0.86 -8.46
N LEU A 18 2.64 0.10 -9.13
CA LEU A 18 2.66 -0.04 -10.58
C LEU A 18 2.49 1.32 -11.27
N TYR A 19 1.47 2.09 -10.89
CA TYR A 19 1.20 3.37 -11.54
C TYR A 19 2.24 4.44 -11.24
N LEU A 20 2.80 4.49 -10.03
CA LEU A 20 3.87 5.42 -9.70
C LEU A 20 5.16 5.09 -10.47
N ALA A 21 5.57 3.82 -10.47
CA ALA A 21 6.75 3.38 -11.21
C ALA A 21 6.60 3.58 -12.73
N LYS A 22 5.41 3.29 -13.29
CA LYS A 22 5.08 3.56 -14.69
C LYS A 22 5.24 5.04 -15.08
N ASN A 23 5.09 5.95 -14.14
CA ASN A 23 5.23 7.40 -14.34
C ASN A 23 6.60 7.93 -13.85
N ASP A 24 7.61 7.08 -13.84
CA ASP A 24 9.01 7.42 -13.51
C ASP A 24 9.19 7.99 -12.08
N ILE A 25 8.29 7.68 -11.16
CA ILE A 25 8.46 7.99 -9.74
C ILE A 25 9.21 6.83 -9.08
N GLU A 26 10.36 7.13 -8.49
CA GLU A 26 11.11 6.15 -7.71
C GLU A 26 10.22 5.59 -6.60
N THR A 27 9.92 4.30 -6.66
CA THR A 27 8.91 3.67 -5.81
C THR A 27 9.48 2.45 -5.11
N THR A 28 9.38 2.44 -3.78
CA THR A 28 9.70 1.27 -2.96
C THR A 28 8.45 0.81 -2.22
N ILE A 29 8.09 -0.46 -2.39
CA ILE A 29 6.96 -1.10 -1.74
C ILE A 29 7.42 -2.19 -0.78
N PHE A 30 6.86 -2.20 0.43
CA PHE A 30 7.19 -3.12 1.51
C PHE A 30 6.04 -4.07 1.78
N GLY A 31 6.32 -5.36 1.80
CA GLY A 31 5.35 -6.40 2.14
C GLY A 31 5.97 -7.78 2.09
N GLN A 32 5.34 -8.72 2.78
CA GLN A 32 5.83 -10.10 2.92
C GLN A 32 4.91 -11.10 2.22
N ASP A 33 4.11 -10.63 1.27
CA ASP A 33 3.11 -11.45 0.55
C ASP A 33 2.08 -12.12 1.48
N GLU A 34 1.82 -11.50 2.62
CA GLU A 34 0.85 -11.93 3.62
C GLU A 34 -0.47 -11.16 3.49
N THR A 35 -1.19 -11.37 2.40
CA THR A 35 -2.43 -10.64 2.11
C THR A 35 -3.64 -11.58 2.13
N PRO A 36 -4.83 -11.09 2.53
CA PRO A 36 -6.08 -11.85 2.44
C PRO A 36 -6.41 -12.34 1.02
N MET A 37 -5.77 -11.80 -0.01
CA MET A 37 -5.92 -12.28 -1.38
C MET A 37 -5.57 -13.76 -1.53
N HIS A 38 -4.67 -14.29 -0.73
CA HIS A 38 -4.30 -15.72 -0.77
C HIS A 38 -5.49 -16.68 -0.48
N TYR A 39 -6.53 -16.16 0.18
CA TYR A 39 -7.75 -16.93 0.50
C TYR A 39 -8.91 -16.63 -0.44
N ALA A 40 -8.72 -15.75 -1.42
CA ALA A 40 -9.76 -15.36 -2.36
C ALA A 40 -9.76 -16.22 -3.62
N MET A 41 -10.94 -16.36 -4.22
CA MET A 41 -11.13 -16.84 -5.58
C MET A 41 -11.80 -15.73 -6.38
N LEU A 42 -11.15 -15.30 -7.44
CA LEU A 42 -11.67 -14.30 -8.38
C LEU A 42 -12.48 -15.02 -9.45
N TYR A 43 -13.75 -14.69 -9.57
CA TYR A 43 -14.64 -15.22 -10.61
C TYR A 43 -15.66 -14.17 -11.09
N ASN A 44 -15.61 -12.99 -10.52
CA ASN A 44 -16.52 -11.87 -10.82
C ASN A 44 -15.78 -10.56 -11.15
N TYR A 45 -14.49 -10.67 -11.48
CA TYR A 45 -13.69 -9.52 -11.90
C TYR A 45 -13.67 -9.45 -13.42
N LEU A 46 -14.10 -8.33 -13.99
CA LEU A 46 -14.14 -8.13 -15.43
C LEU A 46 -12.76 -8.36 -16.07
N GLY A 47 -12.69 -9.26 -17.07
CA GLY A 47 -11.46 -9.61 -17.75
C GLY A 47 -10.68 -10.77 -17.12
N ILE A 48 -11.09 -11.24 -15.92
CA ILE A 48 -10.52 -12.43 -15.28
C ILE A 48 -11.65 -13.46 -15.10
N PRO A 49 -11.72 -14.52 -15.94
CA PRO A 49 -12.81 -15.51 -15.87
C PRO A 49 -12.86 -16.26 -14.54
N GLU A 50 -11.72 -16.80 -14.13
CA GLU A 50 -11.51 -17.46 -12.84
C GLU A 50 -10.02 -17.47 -12.52
N MET A 51 -9.66 -17.08 -11.30
CA MET A 51 -8.26 -17.08 -10.85
C MET A 51 -8.17 -17.15 -9.33
N ALA A 52 -7.29 -18.01 -8.82
CA ALA A 52 -6.95 -17.99 -7.40
C ALA A 52 -6.30 -16.65 -7.02
N GLY A 53 -6.69 -16.10 -5.88
CA GLY A 53 -6.16 -14.82 -5.40
C GLY A 53 -4.65 -14.85 -5.14
N SER A 54 -4.09 -16.01 -4.78
CA SER A 54 -2.63 -16.22 -4.69
C SER A 54 -1.94 -16.02 -6.05
N LYS A 55 -2.55 -16.51 -7.13
CA LYS A 55 -2.01 -16.30 -8.48
C LYS A 55 -2.14 -14.85 -8.95
N PHE A 56 -3.26 -14.21 -8.62
CA PHE A 56 -3.44 -12.77 -8.86
C PHE A 56 -2.38 -11.95 -8.14
N GLN A 57 -2.10 -12.27 -6.88
CA GLN A 57 -1.09 -11.61 -6.06
C GLN A 57 0.32 -11.78 -6.65
N GLU A 58 0.69 -13.00 -7.06
CA GLU A 58 1.96 -13.30 -7.73
C GLU A 58 2.13 -12.44 -8.99
N ILE A 59 1.10 -12.42 -9.86
CA ILE A 59 1.11 -11.61 -11.09
C ILE A 59 1.24 -10.12 -10.76
N GLY A 60 0.49 -9.63 -9.77
CA GLY A 60 0.53 -8.21 -9.37
C GLY A 60 1.89 -7.77 -8.86
N ARG A 61 2.56 -8.59 -8.05
CA ARG A 61 3.92 -8.34 -7.56
C ARG A 61 4.91 -8.29 -8.73
N GLN A 62 4.80 -9.22 -9.68
CA GLN A 62 5.63 -9.24 -10.87
C GLN A 62 5.38 -8.00 -11.75
N GLN A 63 4.13 -7.63 -11.98
CA GLN A 63 3.80 -6.43 -12.77
C GLN A 63 4.39 -5.16 -12.15
N ALA A 64 4.26 -4.96 -10.84
CA ALA A 64 4.82 -3.79 -10.17
C ALA A 64 6.35 -3.71 -10.36
N THR A 65 7.07 -4.84 -10.23
CA THR A 65 8.52 -4.89 -10.43
C THR A 65 8.92 -4.71 -11.89
N ASP A 66 8.15 -5.25 -12.83
CA ASP A 66 8.40 -5.07 -14.27
C ASP A 66 8.30 -3.60 -14.71
N PHE A 67 7.45 -2.82 -14.05
CA PHE A 67 7.38 -1.37 -14.23
C PHE A 67 8.44 -0.57 -13.46
N GLY A 68 9.27 -1.24 -12.67
CA GLY A 68 10.42 -0.62 -11.99
C GLY A 68 10.21 -0.33 -10.50
N ALA A 69 9.11 -0.79 -9.88
CA ALA A 69 8.97 -0.69 -8.44
C ALA A 69 9.97 -1.60 -7.72
N ASN A 70 10.64 -1.08 -6.70
CA ASN A 70 11.51 -1.85 -5.82
C ASN A 70 10.67 -2.53 -4.74
N LEU A 71 10.53 -3.84 -4.81
CA LEU A 71 9.77 -4.63 -3.85
C LEU A 71 10.70 -5.17 -2.76
N VAL A 72 10.47 -4.75 -1.53
CA VAL A 72 11.25 -5.15 -0.36
C VAL A 72 10.43 -6.14 0.47
N ASP A 73 10.96 -7.35 0.63
CA ASP A 73 10.38 -8.40 1.48
C ASP A 73 10.67 -8.10 2.96
N ALA A 74 9.89 -7.20 3.52
CA ALA A 74 10.01 -6.78 4.91
C ALA A 74 8.68 -6.22 5.43
N SER A 75 8.44 -6.36 6.73
CA SER A 75 7.44 -5.59 7.45
C SER A 75 8.00 -4.23 7.90
N VAL A 76 7.16 -3.22 7.96
CA VAL A 76 7.51 -1.91 8.49
C VAL A 76 7.04 -1.80 9.93
N GLU A 77 7.98 -1.51 10.83
CA GLU A 77 7.71 -1.38 12.27
C GLU A 77 7.42 0.05 12.69
N LYS A 78 8.02 1.02 11.99
CA LYS A 78 7.91 2.44 12.34
C LYS A 78 7.84 3.30 11.10
N ALA A 79 7.02 4.34 11.19
CA ALA A 79 6.97 5.40 10.18
C ALA A 79 6.96 6.77 10.89
N GLU A 80 7.74 7.70 10.40
CA GLU A 80 7.89 9.03 10.97
C GLU A 80 7.84 10.09 9.87
N LYS A 81 7.13 11.19 10.14
CA LYS A 81 7.16 12.38 9.28
C LYS A 81 8.42 13.17 9.59
N THR A 82 9.08 13.64 8.55
CA THR A 82 10.26 14.52 8.61
C THR A 82 9.95 15.86 7.91
N ASP A 83 10.86 16.80 7.96
CA ASP A 83 10.69 18.09 7.26
C ASP A 83 10.59 17.92 5.74
N ASP A 84 11.28 16.91 5.18
CA ASP A 84 11.38 16.69 3.73
C ASP A 84 10.48 15.52 3.22
N GLY A 85 9.72 14.86 4.10
CA GLY A 85 8.90 13.71 3.73
C GLY A 85 8.70 12.72 4.87
N PHE A 86 9.10 11.47 4.65
CA PHE A 86 8.92 10.38 5.61
C PHE A 86 10.14 9.49 5.69
N THR A 87 10.36 8.94 6.87
CA THR A 87 11.31 7.84 7.09
C THR A 87 10.58 6.65 7.68
N ILE A 88 10.83 5.46 7.15
CA ILE A 88 10.33 4.21 7.70
C ILE A 88 11.48 3.33 8.19
N THR A 89 11.20 2.48 9.17
CA THR A 89 12.12 1.47 9.68
C THR A 89 11.49 0.10 9.46
N ALA A 90 12.21 -0.75 8.73
CA ALA A 90 11.83 -2.14 8.52
C ALA A 90 12.20 -3.02 9.73
N ASN A 91 11.62 -4.22 9.81
CA ASN A 91 11.90 -5.20 10.85
C ASN A 91 13.37 -5.70 10.86
N SER A 92 14.10 -5.51 9.78
CA SER A 92 15.55 -5.73 9.72
C SER A 92 16.37 -4.65 10.45
N GLY A 93 15.75 -3.51 10.79
CA GLY A 93 16.40 -2.32 11.30
C GLY A 93 16.86 -1.35 10.21
N ASP A 94 16.71 -1.71 8.92
CA ASP A 94 17.03 -0.82 7.81
C ASP A 94 16.04 0.34 7.75
N THR A 95 16.54 1.51 7.35
CA THR A 95 15.72 2.73 7.20
C THR A 95 15.66 3.17 5.75
N TYR A 96 14.49 3.69 5.37
CA TYR A 96 14.23 4.19 4.03
C TYR A 96 13.56 5.55 4.12
N SER A 97 13.92 6.45 3.23
CA SER A 97 13.34 7.80 3.20
C SER A 97 12.70 8.10 1.85
N GLY A 98 11.59 8.81 1.88
CA GLY A 98 10.87 9.21 0.67
C GLY A 98 10.04 10.46 0.90
N LYS A 99 9.75 11.18 -0.17
CA LYS A 99 8.91 12.38 -0.11
C LYS A 99 7.45 12.05 0.17
N TYR A 100 6.95 10.95 -0.39
CA TYR A 100 5.56 10.52 -0.27
C TYR A 100 5.48 9.20 0.48
N LEU A 101 4.45 9.05 1.29
CA LEU A 101 4.14 7.79 1.97
C LEU A 101 2.71 7.37 1.65
N ILE A 102 2.55 6.11 1.23
CA ILE A 102 1.25 5.50 0.96
C ILE A 102 1.06 4.32 1.91
N ILE A 103 0.01 4.37 2.71
CA ILE A 103 -0.36 3.29 3.62
C ILE A 103 -1.45 2.45 2.99
N ALA A 104 -1.15 1.17 2.77
CA ALA A 104 -2.02 0.15 2.17
C ALA A 104 -2.05 -1.12 3.04
N THR A 105 -2.08 -0.96 4.36
CA THR A 105 -1.91 -2.02 5.35
C THR A 105 -3.18 -2.81 5.64
N GLY A 106 -4.21 -2.65 4.80
CA GLY A 106 -5.47 -3.38 4.96
C GLY A 106 -6.16 -3.05 6.29
N PRO A 107 -6.51 -4.07 7.09
CA PRO A 107 -7.18 -3.85 8.37
C PRO A 107 -6.26 -3.33 9.48
N ASN A 108 -4.95 -3.42 9.34
CA ASN A 108 -4.01 -2.86 10.32
C ASN A 108 -3.84 -1.36 10.09
N ARG A 109 -4.17 -0.56 11.08
CA ARG A 109 -4.17 0.92 11.03
C ARG A 109 -3.17 1.56 11.99
N GLU A 110 -2.39 0.77 12.72
CA GLU A 110 -1.47 1.25 13.76
C GLU A 110 -0.44 2.25 13.23
N LEU A 111 0.14 1.99 12.05
CA LEU A 111 1.11 2.91 11.44
C LEU A 111 0.44 4.23 11.01
N ALA A 112 -0.78 4.18 10.47
CA ALA A 112 -1.54 5.38 10.12
C ALA A 112 -1.85 6.23 11.35
N GLU A 113 -2.29 5.59 12.44
CA GLU A 113 -2.57 6.26 13.71
C GLU A 113 -1.29 6.84 14.34
N SER A 114 -0.16 6.16 14.23
CA SER A 114 1.14 6.66 14.74
C SER A 114 1.62 7.92 14.01
N LEU A 115 1.13 8.16 12.79
CA LEU A 115 1.40 9.36 12.00
C LEU A 115 0.38 10.51 12.25
N GLY A 116 -0.51 10.32 13.23
CA GLY A 116 -1.48 11.33 13.65
C GLY A 116 -2.83 11.25 12.94
N LEU A 117 -3.09 10.21 12.15
CA LEU A 117 -4.39 10.00 11.54
C LEU A 117 -5.36 9.34 12.53
N GLU A 118 -6.59 9.79 12.51
CA GLU A 118 -7.63 9.26 13.40
C GLU A 118 -8.46 8.18 12.72
N ARG A 119 -8.89 7.21 13.51
CA ARG A 119 -9.81 6.16 13.09
C ARG A 119 -11.25 6.66 13.26
N GLY A 120 -12.03 6.61 12.20
CA GLY A 120 -13.46 6.91 12.25
C GLY A 120 -14.29 5.84 12.95
N ASP A 121 -15.59 6.11 13.17
CA ASP A 121 -16.53 5.21 13.83
C ASP A 121 -16.70 3.86 13.10
N ASP A 122 -16.48 3.84 11.79
CA ASP A 122 -16.49 2.64 10.95
C ASP A 122 -15.17 1.86 10.99
N GLY A 123 -14.20 2.35 11.77
CA GLY A 123 -12.86 1.79 11.87
C GLY A 123 -11.92 2.14 10.72
N ALA A 124 -12.36 2.95 9.76
CA ALA A 124 -11.52 3.41 8.64
C ALA A 124 -10.62 4.58 9.04
N ILE A 125 -9.50 4.71 8.36
CA ILE A 125 -8.73 5.97 8.34
C ILE A 125 -9.36 6.86 7.26
N GLY A 126 -9.69 8.11 7.60
CA GLY A 126 -10.27 9.07 6.67
C GLY A 126 -9.30 9.46 5.56
N ALA A 127 -9.80 9.46 4.33
CA ALA A 127 -9.07 9.96 3.17
C ALA A 127 -10.05 10.56 2.16
N THR A 128 -9.59 11.52 1.35
CA THR A 128 -10.35 12.07 0.25
C THR A 128 -10.55 11.04 -0.87
N ARG A 129 -11.28 11.41 -1.92
CA ARG A 129 -11.41 10.59 -3.13
C ARG A 129 -10.06 10.33 -3.80
N GLU A 130 -9.15 11.27 -3.70
CA GLU A 130 -7.78 11.23 -4.22
C GLU A 130 -6.81 10.54 -3.24
N ALA A 131 -7.32 9.88 -2.21
CA ALA A 131 -6.56 9.18 -1.16
C ALA A 131 -5.72 10.09 -0.24
N GLU A 132 -5.90 11.40 -0.32
CA GLU A 132 -5.19 12.37 0.52
C GLU A 132 -5.69 12.32 1.96
N THR A 133 -4.81 12.54 2.91
CA THR A 133 -5.09 12.67 4.34
C THR A 133 -4.87 14.10 4.83
N GLU A 134 -5.10 14.34 6.12
CA GLU A 134 -4.79 15.62 6.77
C GLU A 134 -3.28 15.87 6.89
N VAL A 135 -2.46 14.84 6.72
CA VAL A 135 -1.01 14.93 6.75
C VAL A 135 -0.49 15.08 5.33
N GLU A 136 0.19 16.18 5.06
CA GLU A 136 0.74 16.47 3.73
C GLU A 136 1.66 15.36 3.23
N ASN A 137 1.48 14.94 1.96
CA ASN A 137 2.22 13.86 1.30
C ASN A 137 2.02 12.45 1.89
N LEU A 138 1.02 12.29 2.79
CA LEU A 138 0.59 11.00 3.31
C LEU A 138 -0.74 10.60 2.67
N PHE A 139 -0.76 9.42 2.07
CA PHE A 139 -1.93 8.84 1.40
C PHE A 139 -2.33 7.53 2.06
N VAL A 140 -3.62 7.22 2.04
CA VAL A 140 -4.14 5.96 2.56
C VAL A 140 -5.05 5.33 1.50
N VAL A 141 -4.81 4.07 1.17
CA VAL A 141 -5.54 3.36 0.10
C VAL A 141 -6.04 1.99 0.55
N GLY A 142 -6.91 1.39 -0.25
CA GLY A 142 -7.42 0.05 -0.03
C GLY A 142 -8.29 -0.06 1.23
N ARG A 143 -8.30 -1.22 1.87
CA ARG A 143 -9.13 -1.51 3.04
C ARG A 143 -8.77 -0.72 4.30
N THR A 144 -7.63 -0.07 4.31
CA THR A 144 -7.25 0.83 5.41
C THR A 144 -8.22 2.01 5.51
N THR A 145 -8.64 2.56 4.37
CA THR A 145 -9.62 3.65 4.30
C THR A 145 -11.04 3.20 3.90
N ARG A 146 -11.19 2.01 3.32
CA ARG A 146 -12.48 1.48 2.83
C ARG A 146 -12.75 0.07 3.37
N PRO A 147 -13.04 -0.08 4.67
CA PRO A 147 -13.11 -1.38 5.34
C PRO A 147 -14.26 -2.28 4.85
N HIS A 148 -15.33 -1.68 4.32
CA HIS A 148 -16.52 -2.41 3.85
C HIS A 148 -16.52 -2.69 2.34
N GLN A 149 -15.47 -2.32 1.63
CA GLN A 149 -15.37 -2.59 0.21
C GLN A 149 -15.00 -4.06 -0.02
N VAL A 150 -15.97 -4.83 -0.50
CA VAL A 150 -15.82 -6.28 -0.71
C VAL A 150 -14.88 -6.59 -1.88
N GLN A 151 -14.79 -5.68 -2.84
CA GLN A 151 -13.92 -5.80 -4.03
C GLN A 151 -12.70 -4.89 -3.88
N ALA A 152 -11.81 -5.27 -2.98
CA ALA A 152 -10.58 -4.51 -2.69
C ALA A 152 -9.53 -4.54 -3.83
N ILE A 153 -9.88 -5.08 -4.98
CA ILE A 153 -9.02 -5.20 -6.16
C ILE A 153 -9.21 -4.04 -7.11
N ILE A 154 -10.25 -3.23 -6.91
CA ILE A 154 -10.61 -2.09 -7.75
C ILE A 154 -10.27 -0.80 -7.03
#